data_40755cc2981efd4a52e9209d7cbc357b
#
_entry.id   40755cc2981efd4a52e9209d7cbc357b
#
_cell.length_a   1.000
_cell.length_b   1.000
_cell.length_c   1.000
_cell.angle_alpha   90.00
_cell.angle_beta   90.00
_cell.angle_gamma   90.00
#
_symmetry.space_group_name_H-M   'P 1'
#
loop_
_entity.id
_entity.type
_entity.pdbx_description
1 polymer ?
#
loop_
_entity_poly.entity_id
_entity_poly.type
_entity_poly.pdbx_seq_one_letter_code
_entity_poly.pdbx_strand_id
1 'polypeptide(L)'
;MSDNVMTRERPDVGSYEDIAAAASRTTGMTDFGDGVHEEGLRVLVEDLASPEAGLTPRGNYFQRSEVKSALVGVLLTQAQFAAHPEHRDVPIERPIFLMGLPRTGTTILHRLLHADRQSQGLEMWLTQYPQPRPPRDTWEADPIFAAMQQAFTAHHIESPEFMGIHYMDATTVEECWRLLRQTGKSNSYESLANLPRYTDWLKNQDWTDAYARHKQNLQLVGMNDVDKRWVLKNPSHMTALDALMTVYPDALIVYTHREPVTCIASSCSLSAETTEGHSDTYVGGVIGHTQLDLWSRGFHAFHDARAKYDQDQFIDIAFGDLVKDQIGVTRRVYDQFGLDWTPEVEAAVTDIDREAKEGKAAPKHSYDLKDYGLTEKQVLDAFDR
;
A
#
# COMPACT_ATOMS: atom_id res chain seq x y z
N MET A 1 10.34 27.39 -9.94
CA MET A 1 11.35 27.15 -8.92
C MET A 1 11.01 25.81 -8.27
N SER A 2 11.62 24.73 -8.76
CA SER A 2 11.49 23.41 -8.16
C SER A 2 12.42 23.37 -6.94
N ASP A 3 11.92 23.76 -5.78
CA ASP A 3 12.60 23.43 -4.52
C ASP A 3 12.54 21.92 -4.36
N ASN A 4 13.67 21.28 -4.54
CA ASN A 4 13.84 19.83 -4.41
C ASN A 4 13.31 19.38 -3.03
N VAL A 5 12.23 18.60 -3.02
CA VAL A 5 11.60 18.08 -1.79
C VAL A 5 12.61 17.31 -0.92
N MET A 6 13.62 16.73 -1.55
CA MET A 6 14.68 15.93 -0.91
C MET A 6 15.66 16.76 -0.04
N THR A 7 15.64 18.09 -0.11
CA THR A 7 16.54 18.95 0.67
C THR A 7 15.85 19.77 1.76
N ARG A 8 14.52 19.61 1.92
CA ARG A 8 13.77 20.36 2.93
C ARG A 8 13.97 19.76 4.32
N GLU A 9 14.12 20.63 5.30
CA GLU A 9 14.40 20.27 6.68
C GLU A 9 13.45 20.98 7.66
N ARG A 10 13.25 20.34 8.81
CA ARG A 10 12.49 20.90 9.93
C ARG A 10 13.16 20.54 11.26
N PRO A 11 13.09 21.40 12.29
CA PRO A 11 13.67 21.10 13.61
C PRO A 11 12.91 19.96 14.34
N ASP A 12 11.62 19.79 14.06
CA ASP A 12 10.73 18.79 14.66
C ASP A 12 9.62 18.38 13.70
N VAL A 13 8.92 17.30 14.02
CA VAL A 13 7.74 16.85 13.28
C VAL A 13 6.50 17.74 13.55
N GLY A 14 6.47 18.46 14.66
CA GLY A 14 5.34 19.22 15.16
C GLY A 14 4.30 18.39 15.89
N SER A 15 3.19 19.01 16.28
CA SER A 15 2.04 18.30 16.87
C SER A 15 1.03 17.85 15.80
N TYR A 16 0.12 16.96 16.20
CA TYR A 16 -1.02 16.57 15.36
C TYR A 16 -1.84 17.79 14.94
N GLU A 17 -2.12 18.73 15.88
CA GLU A 17 -2.87 19.95 15.62
C GLU A 17 -2.19 20.85 14.59
N ASP A 18 -0.86 20.99 14.68
CA ASP A 18 -0.07 21.74 13.71
C ASP A 18 -0.14 21.14 12.31
N ILE A 19 -0.13 19.80 12.23
CA ILE A 19 -0.21 19.08 10.96
C ILE A 19 -1.63 19.17 10.39
N ALA A 20 -2.67 18.99 11.21
CA ALA A 20 -4.07 19.12 10.81
C ALA A 20 -4.38 20.54 10.34
N ALA A 21 -3.93 21.57 11.07
CA ALA A 21 -4.05 22.96 10.63
C ALA A 21 -3.32 23.22 9.31
N ALA A 22 -2.15 22.59 9.08
CA ALA A 22 -1.42 22.71 7.83
C ALA A 22 -2.16 22.01 6.66
N ALA A 23 -2.82 20.86 6.91
CA ALA A 23 -3.67 20.19 5.93
C ALA A 23 -4.89 21.07 5.56
N SER A 24 -5.55 21.65 6.56
CA SER A 24 -6.68 22.58 6.36
C SER A 24 -6.28 23.81 5.54
N ARG A 25 -5.11 24.41 5.82
CA ARG A 25 -4.60 25.53 5.01
C ARG A 25 -4.29 25.13 3.56
N THR A 26 -3.86 23.90 3.34
CA THR A 26 -3.54 23.42 1.99
C THR A 26 -4.79 23.21 1.14
N THR A 27 -5.87 22.71 1.74
CA THR A 27 -7.11 22.37 1.05
C THR A 27 -8.18 23.47 1.12
N GLY A 28 -8.07 24.39 2.09
CA GLY A 28 -9.14 25.33 2.43
C GLY A 28 -10.33 24.68 3.15
N MET A 29 -10.20 23.41 3.57
CA MET A 29 -11.27 22.60 4.19
C MET A 29 -10.96 22.34 5.66
N THR A 30 -12.02 22.06 6.46
CA THR A 30 -11.89 21.80 7.90
C THR A 30 -12.70 20.61 8.38
N ASP A 31 -13.50 19.98 7.53
CA ASP A 31 -14.30 18.81 7.87
C ASP A 31 -13.47 17.53 7.71
N PHE A 32 -13.00 16.97 8.80
CA PHE A 32 -12.28 15.69 8.86
C PHE A 32 -13.22 14.47 9.02
N GLY A 33 -14.54 14.67 8.99
CA GLY A 33 -15.53 13.61 9.13
C GLY A 33 -15.69 13.11 10.58
N ASP A 34 -15.80 11.79 10.72
CA ASP A 34 -16.07 11.10 12.00
C ASP A 34 -14.88 11.02 12.96
N GLY A 35 -13.70 11.45 12.54
CA GLY A 35 -12.49 11.45 13.37
C GLY A 35 -11.82 10.09 13.56
N VAL A 36 -12.18 9.05 12.81
CA VAL A 36 -11.60 7.69 12.90
C VAL A 36 -10.07 7.67 12.84
N HIS A 37 -9.47 8.67 12.19
CA HIS A 37 -8.03 8.82 12.02
C HIS A 37 -7.31 9.43 13.23
N GLU A 38 -8.04 10.11 14.10
CA GLU A 38 -7.46 11.06 15.06
C GLU A 38 -6.57 10.36 16.09
N GLU A 39 -7.07 9.32 16.74
CA GLU A 39 -6.32 8.60 17.77
C GLU A 39 -5.02 8.03 17.20
N GLY A 40 -5.10 7.29 16.08
CA GLY A 40 -3.94 6.64 15.47
C GLY A 40 -2.88 7.64 15.00
N LEU A 41 -3.30 8.75 14.37
CA LEU A 41 -2.35 9.76 13.92
C LEU A 41 -1.77 10.58 15.09
N ARG A 42 -2.47 10.74 16.21
CA ARG A 42 -1.90 11.34 17.43
C ARG A 42 -0.80 10.47 18.01
N VAL A 43 -1.08 9.19 18.22
CA VAL A 43 -0.09 8.22 18.72
C VAL A 43 1.13 8.16 17.78
N LEU A 44 0.90 8.15 16.47
CA LEU A 44 1.96 8.17 15.48
C LEU A 44 2.84 9.43 15.59
N VAL A 45 2.23 10.62 15.66
CA VAL A 45 2.98 11.90 15.73
C VAL A 45 3.74 12.00 17.05
N GLU A 46 3.19 11.56 18.17
CA GLU A 46 3.86 11.51 19.46
C GLU A 46 5.06 10.56 19.43
N ASP A 47 4.93 9.42 18.77
CA ASP A 47 6.03 8.45 18.64
C ASP A 47 7.13 8.95 17.68
N LEU A 48 6.74 9.60 16.57
CA LEU A 48 7.67 10.25 15.64
C LEU A 48 8.50 11.38 16.32
N ALA A 49 7.94 12.02 17.34
CA ALA A 49 8.65 13.04 18.13
C ALA A 49 9.53 12.43 19.24
N SER A 50 9.53 11.11 19.41
CA SER A 50 10.28 10.42 20.46
C SER A 50 11.78 10.27 20.14
N PRO A 51 12.63 10.10 21.19
CA PRO A 51 14.02 9.75 20.97
C PRO A 51 14.24 8.41 20.24
N GLU A 52 13.28 7.47 20.38
CA GLU A 52 13.30 6.17 19.74
C GLU A 52 13.19 6.28 18.22
N ALA A 53 12.38 7.22 17.71
CA ALA A 53 12.30 7.51 16.27
C ALA A 53 13.58 8.21 15.75
N GLY A 54 14.25 8.98 16.60
CA GLY A 54 15.57 9.61 16.33
C GLY A 54 15.63 10.36 15.01
N LEU A 55 14.57 11.12 14.66
CA LEU A 55 14.45 11.75 13.35
C LEU A 55 15.47 12.89 13.17
N THR A 56 16.13 12.89 12.02
CA THR A 56 16.93 14.03 11.55
C THR A 56 16.01 15.18 11.11
N PRO A 57 16.54 16.41 10.90
CA PRO A 57 15.75 17.51 10.32
C PRO A 57 15.08 17.15 8.98
N ARG A 58 15.74 16.35 8.14
CA ARG A 58 15.19 15.81 6.90
C ARG A 58 14.07 14.79 7.19
N GLY A 59 14.30 13.88 8.14
CA GLY A 59 13.30 12.91 8.57
C GLY A 59 12.05 13.57 9.17
N ASN A 60 12.22 14.60 9.98
CA ASN A 60 11.11 15.41 10.50
C ASN A 60 10.24 15.99 9.38
N TYR A 61 10.87 16.55 8.35
CA TYR A 61 10.14 17.07 7.19
C TYR A 61 9.40 15.97 6.45
N PHE A 62 10.06 14.84 6.18
CA PHE A 62 9.49 13.71 5.46
C PHE A 62 8.29 13.13 6.21
N GLN A 63 8.45 12.74 7.47
CA GLN A 63 7.40 12.12 8.27
C GLN A 63 6.19 13.05 8.46
N ARG A 64 6.45 14.33 8.73
CA ARG A 64 5.37 15.32 8.76
C ARG A 64 4.63 15.40 7.44
N SER A 65 5.31 15.31 6.31
CA SER A 65 4.70 15.38 5.00
C SER A 65 3.81 14.17 4.74
N GLU A 66 4.21 12.98 5.19
CA GLU A 66 3.42 11.76 5.07
C GLU A 66 2.12 11.83 5.90
N VAL A 67 2.20 12.27 7.17
CA VAL A 67 1.01 12.46 8.02
C VAL A 67 0.10 13.56 7.46
N LYS A 68 0.68 14.68 7.01
CA LYS A 68 -0.09 15.76 6.37
C LYS A 68 -0.80 15.28 5.12
N SER A 69 -0.14 14.46 4.30
CA SER A 69 -0.72 13.89 3.08
C SER A 69 -1.94 13.01 3.39
N ALA A 70 -1.88 12.19 4.45
CA ALA A 70 -3.02 11.41 4.91
C ALA A 70 -4.20 12.30 5.31
N LEU A 71 -3.95 13.37 6.08
CA LEU A 71 -4.99 14.34 6.50
C LEU A 71 -5.56 15.15 5.32
N VAL A 72 -4.74 15.53 4.34
CA VAL A 72 -5.22 16.14 3.09
C VAL A 72 -6.14 15.15 2.36
N GLY A 73 -5.76 13.87 2.28
CA GLY A 73 -6.60 12.82 1.72
C GLY A 73 -7.95 12.70 2.44
N VAL A 74 -7.96 12.76 3.79
CA VAL A 74 -9.20 12.76 4.57
C VAL A 74 -10.10 13.93 4.19
N LEU A 75 -9.57 15.16 4.19
CA LEU A 75 -10.34 16.39 3.88
C LEU A 75 -10.93 16.37 2.47
N LEU A 76 -10.11 16.03 1.47
CA LEU A 76 -10.55 15.98 0.09
C LEU A 76 -11.60 14.87 -0.12
N THR A 77 -11.37 13.69 0.45
CA THR A 77 -12.33 12.59 0.33
C THR A 77 -13.63 12.89 1.06
N GLN A 78 -13.58 13.55 2.23
CA GLN A 78 -14.78 13.95 2.96
C GLN A 78 -15.63 14.94 2.15
N ALA A 79 -15.00 15.89 1.48
CA ALA A 79 -15.69 16.80 0.58
C ALA A 79 -16.35 16.06 -0.60
N GLN A 80 -15.69 15.04 -1.14
CA GLN A 80 -16.26 14.21 -2.22
C GLN A 80 -17.44 13.36 -1.71
N PHE A 81 -17.36 12.81 -0.50
CA PHE A 81 -18.49 12.09 0.11
C PHE A 81 -19.73 12.97 0.30
N ALA A 82 -19.50 14.23 0.67
CA ALA A 82 -20.60 15.19 0.79
C ALA A 82 -21.19 15.61 -0.58
N ALA A 83 -20.34 15.71 -1.60
CA ALA A 83 -20.76 16.03 -2.97
C ALA A 83 -21.47 14.87 -3.68
N HIS A 84 -21.14 13.63 -3.32
CA HIS A 84 -21.63 12.39 -3.94
C HIS A 84 -22.17 11.41 -2.88
N PRO A 85 -23.25 11.77 -2.12
CA PRO A 85 -23.78 10.91 -1.04
C PRO A 85 -24.24 9.55 -1.55
N GLU A 86 -24.61 9.41 -2.82
CA GLU A 86 -25.00 8.18 -3.49
C GLU A 86 -23.86 7.15 -3.63
N HIS A 87 -22.60 7.54 -3.39
CA HIS A 87 -21.49 6.58 -3.42
C HIS A 87 -21.72 5.38 -2.50
N ARG A 88 -22.46 5.56 -1.41
CA ARG A 88 -22.73 4.50 -0.41
C ARG A 88 -23.56 3.34 -0.98
N ASP A 89 -24.32 3.60 -2.05
CA ASP A 89 -25.16 2.61 -2.70
C ASP A 89 -24.43 1.82 -3.81
N VAL A 90 -23.18 2.21 -4.10
CA VAL A 90 -22.35 1.51 -5.10
C VAL A 90 -21.97 0.12 -4.59
N PRO A 91 -22.38 -0.95 -5.29
CA PRO A 91 -22.05 -2.31 -4.88
C PRO A 91 -20.55 -2.59 -5.07
N ILE A 92 -19.99 -3.38 -4.17
CA ILE A 92 -18.67 -3.98 -4.33
C ILE A 92 -18.87 -5.48 -4.14
N GLU A 93 -18.80 -6.22 -5.24
CA GLU A 93 -19.11 -7.65 -5.26
C GLU A 93 -17.85 -8.47 -5.58
N ARG A 94 -17.59 -9.47 -4.74
CA ARG A 94 -16.49 -10.42 -4.89
C ARG A 94 -15.15 -9.73 -5.25
N PRO A 95 -14.71 -8.69 -4.52
CA PRO A 95 -13.46 -8.01 -4.80
C PRO A 95 -12.28 -8.96 -4.60
N ILE A 96 -11.27 -8.88 -5.47
CA ILE A 96 -10.05 -9.66 -5.37
C ILE A 96 -9.02 -8.86 -4.56
N PHE A 97 -8.51 -9.44 -3.48
CA PHE A 97 -7.43 -8.88 -2.69
C PHE A 97 -6.15 -9.73 -2.81
N LEU A 98 -5.10 -9.13 -3.34
CA LEU A 98 -3.77 -9.73 -3.37
C LEU A 98 -3.01 -9.33 -2.11
N MET A 99 -2.47 -10.32 -1.41
CA MET A 99 -1.65 -10.13 -0.22
C MET A 99 -0.57 -11.21 -0.14
N GLY A 100 0.37 -11.01 0.76
CA GLY A 100 1.53 -11.86 0.96
C GLY A 100 2.70 -11.02 1.45
N LEU A 101 3.79 -11.63 1.86
CA LEU A 101 4.99 -10.90 2.22
C LEU A 101 5.45 -10.01 1.05
N PRO A 102 6.08 -8.87 1.30
CA PRO A 102 6.75 -8.13 0.23
C PRO A 102 7.69 -9.03 -0.57
N ARG A 103 7.85 -8.74 -1.86
CA ARG A 103 8.74 -9.48 -2.78
C ARG A 103 8.30 -10.91 -3.12
N THR A 104 7.04 -11.22 -2.96
CA THR A 104 6.42 -12.50 -3.37
C THR A 104 5.74 -12.44 -4.75
N GLY A 105 5.95 -11.35 -5.51
CA GLY A 105 5.41 -11.20 -6.85
C GLY A 105 4.01 -10.58 -6.92
N THR A 106 3.50 -10.03 -5.83
CA THR A 106 2.17 -9.38 -5.79
C THR A 106 2.00 -8.30 -6.85
N THR A 107 3.04 -7.51 -7.13
CA THR A 107 2.95 -6.38 -8.09
C THR A 107 2.71 -6.85 -9.51
N ILE A 108 3.43 -7.86 -9.99
CA ILE A 108 3.21 -8.37 -11.35
C ILE A 108 1.86 -9.09 -11.45
N LEU A 109 1.48 -9.88 -10.46
CA LEU A 109 0.20 -10.57 -10.45
C LEU A 109 -0.98 -9.56 -10.38
N HIS A 110 -0.83 -8.46 -9.63
CA HIS A 110 -1.80 -7.35 -9.61
C HIS A 110 -2.00 -6.76 -11.01
N ARG A 111 -0.92 -6.47 -11.72
CA ARG A 111 -0.98 -5.95 -13.10
C ARG A 111 -1.62 -6.93 -14.07
N LEU A 112 -1.31 -8.22 -13.96
CA LEU A 112 -1.89 -9.27 -14.81
C LEU A 112 -3.40 -9.39 -14.59
N LEU A 113 -3.87 -9.39 -13.32
CA LEU A 113 -5.30 -9.45 -13.01
C LEU A 113 -6.05 -8.16 -13.35
N HIS A 114 -5.36 -7.01 -13.27
CA HIS A 114 -5.94 -5.72 -13.64
C HIS A 114 -6.02 -5.51 -15.17
N ALA A 115 -5.30 -6.29 -15.97
CA ALA A 115 -5.34 -6.20 -17.42
C ALA A 115 -6.71 -6.54 -18.02
N ASP A 116 -7.54 -7.29 -17.31
CA ASP A 116 -8.91 -7.57 -17.69
C ASP A 116 -9.75 -6.29 -17.70
N ARG A 117 -10.44 -6.02 -18.79
CA ARG A 117 -11.32 -4.85 -18.92
C ARG A 117 -12.55 -4.88 -18.00
N GLN A 118 -12.91 -6.06 -17.50
CA GLN A 118 -13.95 -6.23 -16.47
C GLN A 118 -13.42 -5.98 -15.05
N SER A 119 -12.12 -5.73 -14.92
CA SER A 119 -11.47 -5.37 -13.66
C SER A 119 -11.28 -3.86 -13.54
N GLN A 120 -11.26 -3.38 -12.31
CA GLN A 120 -10.83 -2.04 -11.94
C GLN A 120 -9.84 -2.10 -10.78
N GLY A 121 -8.89 -1.20 -10.75
CA GLY A 121 -7.92 -1.05 -9.68
C GLY A 121 -7.88 0.37 -9.13
N LEU A 122 -7.00 0.62 -8.19
CA LEU A 122 -6.72 1.94 -7.66
C LEU A 122 -5.52 2.53 -8.39
N GLU A 123 -5.73 3.46 -9.28
CA GLU A 123 -4.63 4.22 -9.87
C GLU A 123 -3.99 5.14 -8.83
N MET A 124 -2.69 5.39 -8.95
CA MET A 124 -1.88 6.13 -7.99
C MET A 124 -2.54 7.47 -7.57
N TRP A 125 -3.01 8.25 -8.53
CA TRP A 125 -3.61 9.55 -8.25
C TRP A 125 -4.95 9.46 -7.50
N LEU A 126 -5.76 8.42 -7.77
CA LEU A 126 -7.01 8.16 -7.07
C LEU A 126 -6.80 7.51 -5.71
N THR A 127 -5.68 6.81 -5.51
CA THR A 127 -5.28 6.29 -4.20
C THR A 127 -4.89 7.42 -3.25
N GLN A 128 -4.20 8.44 -3.77
CA GLN A 128 -3.77 9.59 -2.98
C GLN A 128 -4.93 10.54 -2.66
N TYR A 129 -5.79 10.79 -3.64
CA TYR A 129 -6.91 11.74 -3.55
C TYR A 129 -8.18 11.11 -4.14
N PRO A 130 -8.88 10.24 -3.38
CA PRO A 130 -10.09 9.57 -3.85
C PRO A 130 -11.18 10.55 -4.29
N GLN A 131 -11.68 10.33 -5.49
CA GLN A 131 -12.80 11.04 -6.12
C GLN A 131 -13.47 10.09 -7.13
N PRO A 132 -14.70 10.35 -7.61
CA PRO A 132 -15.29 9.57 -8.68
C PRO A 132 -14.34 9.50 -9.87
N ARG A 133 -13.98 8.26 -10.32
CA ARG A 133 -13.06 8.10 -11.45
C ARG A 133 -13.68 8.74 -12.70
N PRO A 134 -13.06 9.79 -13.28
CA PRO A 134 -13.55 10.37 -14.52
C PRO A 134 -13.22 9.48 -15.72
N PRO A 135 -13.84 9.71 -16.88
CA PRO A 135 -13.48 9.02 -18.12
C PRO A 135 -11.98 9.15 -18.42
N ARG A 136 -11.35 8.06 -18.88
CA ARG A 136 -9.88 7.98 -19.07
C ARG A 136 -9.32 9.09 -19.96
N ASP A 137 -10.05 9.49 -21.00
CA ASP A 137 -9.65 10.53 -21.94
C ASP A 137 -9.70 11.96 -21.37
N THR A 138 -10.19 12.12 -20.14
CA THR A 138 -10.24 13.42 -19.45
C THR A 138 -9.16 13.58 -18.37
N TRP A 139 -8.38 12.53 -18.04
CA TRP A 139 -7.44 12.56 -16.92
C TRP A 139 -6.34 13.62 -17.06
N GLU A 140 -5.82 13.81 -18.27
CA GLU A 140 -4.77 14.80 -18.53
C GLU A 140 -5.21 16.24 -18.28
N ALA A 141 -6.54 16.49 -18.30
CA ALA A 141 -7.13 17.79 -17.96
C ALA A 141 -7.43 17.95 -16.45
N ASP A 142 -7.40 16.87 -15.68
CA ASP A 142 -7.58 16.93 -14.23
C ASP A 142 -6.34 17.54 -13.56
N PRO A 143 -6.49 18.61 -12.75
CA PRO A 143 -5.35 19.30 -12.15
C PRO A 143 -4.59 18.43 -11.12
N ILE A 144 -5.26 17.49 -10.44
CA ILE A 144 -4.62 16.56 -9.47
C ILE A 144 -3.78 15.55 -10.24
N PHE A 145 -4.37 14.94 -11.29
CA PHE A 145 -3.65 14.03 -12.17
C PHE A 145 -2.43 14.69 -12.81
N ALA A 146 -2.63 15.85 -13.44
CA ALA A 146 -1.57 16.59 -14.15
C ALA A 146 -0.41 16.96 -13.20
N ALA A 147 -0.71 17.44 -11.99
CA ALA A 147 0.30 17.78 -10.99
C ALA A 147 1.09 16.54 -10.53
N MET A 148 0.41 15.40 -10.30
CA MET A 148 1.06 14.16 -9.91
C MET A 148 1.93 13.59 -11.04
N GLN A 149 1.43 13.58 -12.27
CA GLN A 149 2.18 13.12 -13.43
C GLN A 149 3.42 13.97 -13.68
N GLN A 150 3.33 15.30 -13.50
CA GLN A 150 4.49 16.18 -13.57
C GLN A 150 5.51 15.87 -12.48
N ALA A 151 5.08 15.61 -11.25
CA ALA A 151 5.97 15.25 -10.14
C ALA A 151 6.71 13.92 -10.41
N PHE A 152 6.03 12.90 -10.92
CA PHE A 152 6.68 11.65 -11.30
C PHE A 152 7.66 11.84 -12.45
N THR A 153 7.29 12.62 -13.47
CA THR A 153 8.19 12.92 -14.59
C THR A 153 9.48 13.60 -14.12
N ALA A 154 9.35 14.58 -13.21
CA ALA A 154 10.50 15.25 -12.61
C ALA A 154 11.38 14.27 -11.80
N HIS A 155 10.75 13.42 -10.98
CA HIS A 155 11.45 12.39 -10.20
C HIS A 155 12.21 11.40 -11.08
N HIS A 156 11.61 10.94 -12.18
CA HIS A 156 12.27 10.04 -13.14
C HIS A 156 13.49 10.66 -13.81
N ILE A 157 13.48 11.98 -14.03
CA ILE A 157 14.63 12.72 -14.57
C ILE A 157 15.74 12.85 -13.52
N GLU A 158 15.37 13.13 -12.26
CA GLU A 158 16.32 13.35 -11.16
C GLU A 158 16.93 12.03 -10.64
N SER A 159 16.20 10.92 -10.71
CA SER A 159 16.59 9.63 -10.14
C SER A 159 16.24 8.46 -11.09
N PRO A 160 16.91 8.37 -12.25
CA PRO A 160 16.60 7.37 -13.28
C PRO A 160 16.84 5.92 -12.83
N GLU A 161 17.65 5.69 -11.81
CA GLU A 161 17.91 4.39 -11.20
C GLU A 161 16.65 3.79 -10.56
N PHE A 162 15.76 4.61 -9.99
CA PHE A 162 14.51 4.16 -9.39
C PHE A 162 13.53 3.61 -10.43
N MET A 163 13.60 4.04 -11.69
CA MET A 163 12.74 3.51 -12.77
C MET A 163 12.88 2.01 -12.99
N GLY A 164 14.06 1.45 -12.70
CA GLY A 164 14.31 0.01 -12.83
C GLY A 164 13.84 -0.81 -11.60
N ILE A 165 13.67 -0.16 -10.45
CA ILE A 165 13.32 -0.82 -9.18
C ILE A 165 11.81 -0.82 -8.96
N HIS A 166 11.17 0.33 -9.18
CA HIS A 166 9.74 0.53 -8.98
C HIS A 166 9.23 1.65 -9.89
N TYR A 167 8.87 1.31 -11.13
CA TYR A 167 8.24 2.29 -12.03
C TYR A 167 6.87 2.67 -11.49
N MET A 168 6.68 3.96 -11.27
CA MET A 168 5.41 4.56 -10.84
C MET A 168 5.10 5.77 -11.72
N ASP A 169 3.84 5.92 -12.08
CA ASP A 169 3.26 7.14 -12.63
C ASP A 169 1.84 7.32 -12.09
N ALA A 170 1.19 8.42 -12.45
CA ALA A 170 -0.16 8.70 -11.97
C ALA A 170 -1.19 7.66 -12.42
N THR A 171 -0.95 6.94 -13.51
CA THR A 171 -1.86 5.93 -14.08
C THR A 171 -1.64 4.53 -13.53
N THR A 172 -0.51 4.27 -12.89
CA THR A 172 -0.15 2.93 -12.39
C THR A 172 -1.11 2.52 -11.27
N VAL A 173 -1.61 1.28 -11.33
CA VAL A 173 -2.39 0.71 -10.22
C VAL A 173 -1.49 0.49 -9.01
N GLU A 174 -1.97 0.94 -7.83
CA GLU A 174 -1.19 1.05 -6.61
C GLU A 174 -1.84 0.29 -5.44
N GLU A 175 -1.14 0.25 -4.33
CA GLU A 175 -1.54 -0.45 -3.12
C GLU A 175 -2.55 0.34 -2.27
N CYS A 176 -3.36 -0.38 -1.49
CA CYS A 176 -4.39 0.21 -0.62
C CYS A 176 -3.84 0.97 0.60
N TRP A 177 -2.54 0.91 0.90
CA TRP A 177 -1.99 1.48 2.14
C TRP A 177 -2.23 2.99 2.29
N ARG A 178 -2.34 3.74 1.18
CA ARG A 178 -2.67 5.18 1.23
C ARG A 178 -4.08 5.43 1.75
N LEU A 179 -5.04 4.59 1.35
CA LEU A 179 -6.41 4.66 1.87
C LEU A 179 -6.46 4.30 3.36
N LEU A 180 -5.70 3.30 3.78
CA LEU A 180 -5.61 2.91 5.19
C LEU A 180 -4.95 4.00 6.04
N ARG A 181 -3.97 4.74 5.52
CA ARG A 181 -3.37 5.89 6.22
C ARG A 181 -4.38 6.97 6.59
N GLN A 182 -5.47 7.11 5.83
CA GLN A 182 -6.56 8.04 6.15
C GLN A 182 -7.27 7.70 7.47
N THR A 183 -7.03 6.52 8.03
CA THR A 183 -7.64 6.09 9.30
C THR A 183 -6.67 6.09 10.47
N GLY A 184 -5.41 6.45 10.23
CA GLY A 184 -4.35 6.33 11.22
C GLY A 184 -3.92 4.89 11.51
N LYS A 185 -4.56 3.88 10.89
CA LYS A 185 -4.25 2.44 11.03
C LYS A 185 -3.57 1.94 9.77
N SER A 186 -2.24 1.97 9.72
CA SER A 186 -1.48 1.51 8.56
C SER A 186 -0.09 1.02 8.94
N ASN A 187 0.20 -0.24 8.66
CA ASN A 187 1.52 -0.83 8.86
C ASN A 187 2.62 -0.13 8.03
N SER A 188 2.24 0.64 7.00
CA SER A 188 3.22 1.32 6.16
C SER A 188 4.06 2.36 6.92
N TYR A 189 3.57 2.88 8.04
CA TYR A 189 4.36 3.78 8.90
C TYR A 189 5.49 3.04 9.63
N GLU A 190 5.27 1.78 10.02
CA GLU A 190 6.26 0.95 10.71
C GLU A 190 7.50 0.64 9.84
N SER A 191 7.38 0.78 8.52
CA SER A 191 8.50 0.62 7.59
C SER A 191 9.29 1.92 7.33
N LEU A 192 8.91 3.04 7.96
CA LEU A 192 9.49 4.36 7.70
C LEU A 192 10.22 4.97 8.90
N ALA A 193 10.05 4.42 10.10
CA ALA A 193 10.71 4.87 11.31
C ALA A 193 10.62 3.80 12.41
N ASN A 194 11.43 3.95 13.46
CA ASN A 194 11.31 3.15 14.68
C ASN A 194 10.18 3.70 15.56
N LEU A 195 9.05 3.01 15.60
CA LEU A 195 7.78 3.47 16.18
C LEU A 195 7.22 2.48 17.22
N PRO A 196 7.90 2.24 18.35
CA PRO A 196 7.50 1.21 19.29
C PRO A 196 6.13 1.44 19.93
N ARG A 197 5.76 2.70 20.23
CA ARG A 197 4.45 3.04 20.83
C ARG A 197 3.33 2.89 19.82
N TYR A 198 3.52 3.37 18.59
CA TYR A 198 2.55 3.23 17.52
C TYR A 198 2.35 1.76 17.15
N THR A 199 3.44 0.99 17.04
CA THR A 199 3.40 -0.46 16.81
C THR A 199 2.61 -1.18 17.90
N ASP A 200 2.85 -0.86 19.17
CA ASP A 200 2.13 -1.47 20.29
C ASP A 200 0.64 -1.09 20.31
N TRP A 201 0.32 0.16 20.03
CA TRP A 201 -1.05 0.62 19.86
C TRP A 201 -1.73 -0.12 18.70
N LEU A 202 -1.09 -0.20 17.52
CA LEU A 202 -1.64 -0.79 16.30
C LEU A 202 -1.94 -2.29 16.44
N LYS A 203 -1.10 -3.03 17.20
CA LYS A 203 -1.29 -4.45 17.53
C LYS A 203 -2.61 -4.74 18.23
N ASN A 204 -3.13 -3.78 18.97
CA ASN A 204 -4.34 -3.91 19.79
C ASN A 204 -5.60 -3.30 19.14
N GLN A 205 -5.51 -2.87 17.89
CA GLN A 205 -6.65 -2.21 17.21
C GLN A 205 -7.55 -3.22 16.48
N ASP A 206 -8.85 -2.96 16.55
CA ASP A 206 -9.81 -3.44 15.57
C ASP A 206 -9.69 -2.57 14.31
N TRP A 207 -9.56 -3.22 13.16
CA TRP A 207 -9.40 -2.55 11.86
C TRP A 207 -10.72 -2.45 11.09
N THR A 208 -11.85 -2.83 11.67
CA THR A 208 -13.14 -2.85 10.97
C THR A 208 -13.56 -1.47 10.48
N ASP A 209 -13.34 -0.43 11.27
CA ASP A 209 -13.58 0.96 10.89
C ASP A 209 -12.66 1.43 9.76
N ALA A 210 -11.39 0.99 9.78
CA ALA A 210 -10.43 1.28 8.71
C ALA A 210 -10.87 0.66 7.38
N TYR A 211 -11.33 -0.59 7.40
CA TYR A 211 -11.87 -1.23 6.19
C TYR A 211 -13.24 -0.67 5.80
N ALA A 212 -14.07 -0.23 6.73
CA ALA A 212 -15.30 0.49 6.41
C ALA A 212 -15.01 1.79 5.65
N ARG A 213 -14.01 2.58 6.10
CA ARG A 213 -13.55 3.77 5.37
C ARG A 213 -12.91 3.41 4.03
N HIS A 214 -12.12 2.35 3.98
CA HIS A 214 -11.56 1.82 2.73
C HIS A 214 -12.68 1.49 1.72
N LYS A 215 -13.75 0.82 2.17
CA LYS A 215 -14.91 0.50 1.32
C LYS A 215 -15.60 1.76 0.77
N GLN A 216 -15.82 2.77 1.61
CA GLN A 216 -16.40 4.03 1.16
C GLN A 216 -15.52 4.71 0.09
N ASN A 217 -14.19 4.69 0.26
CA ASN A 217 -13.27 5.21 -0.75
C ASN A 217 -13.40 4.45 -2.09
N LEU A 218 -13.48 3.12 -2.05
CA LEU A 218 -13.67 2.30 -3.26
C LEU A 218 -15.03 2.57 -3.92
N GLN A 219 -16.09 2.68 -3.12
CA GLN A 219 -17.43 3.03 -3.60
C GLN A 219 -17.44 4.38 -4.31
N LEU A 220 -16.75 5.37 -3.74
CA LEU A 220 -16.61 6.69 -4.36
C LEU A 220 -15.83 6.62 -5.69
N VAL A 221 -14.66 5.99 -5.68
CA VAL A 221 -13.81 5.89 -6.88
C VAL A 221 -14.49 5.10 -7.99
N GLY A 222 -15.18 4.01 -7.63
CA GLY A 222 -15.84 3.09 -8.55
C GLY A 222 -17.22 3.51 -9.03
N MET A 223 -17.75 4.67 -8.65
CA MET A 223 -19.12 5.10 -8.99
C MET A 223 -19.45 5.01 -10.49
N ASN A 224 -18.46 5.26 -11.34
CA ASN A 224 -18.62 5.25 -12.80
C ASN A 224 -18.25 3.91 -13.44
N ASP A 225 -17.88 2.91 -12.66
CA ASP A 225 -17.38 1.59 -13.09
C ASP A 225 -18.04 0.45 -12.29
N VAL A 226 -19.33 0.58 -12.00
CA VAL A 226 -20.10 -0.33 -11.10
C VAL A 226 -20.12 -1.79 -11.56
N ASP A 227 -19.99 -2.02 -12.87
CA ASP A 227 -19.99 -3.35 -13.47
C ASP A 227 -18.60 -4.04 -13.41
N LYS A 228 -17.57 -3.32 -12.92
CA LYS A 228 -16.21 -3.83 -12.88
C LYS A 228 -15.85 -4.37 -11.51
N ARG A 229 -15.14 -5.49 -11.50
CA ARG A 229 -14.62 -6.12 -10.28
C ARG A 229 -13.37 -5.38 -9.79
N TRP A 230 -13.33 -5.09 -8.50
CA TRP A 230 -12.12 -4.57 -7.87
C TRP A 230 -11.01 -5.63 -7.79
N VAL A 231 -9.82 -5.25 -8.24
CA VAL A 231 -8.56 -5.98 -8.03
C VAL A 231 -7.65 -5.08 -7.22
N LEU A 232 -7.39 -5.47 -5.98
CA LEU A 232 -6.74 -4.67 -4.96
C LEU A 232 -5.50 -5.39 -4.43
N LYS A 233 -4.51 -4.64 -3.99
CA LYS A 233 -3.27 -5.22 -3.50
C LYS A 233 -2.73 -4.42 -2.32
N ASN A 234 -2.35 -5.11 -1.26
CA ASN A 234 -1.51 -4.57 -0.19
C ASN A 234 -0.95 -5.72 0.66
N PRO A 235 0.36 -5.85 0.83
CA PRO A 235 0.93 -6.84 1.74
C PRO A 235 0.34 -6.79 3.14
N SER A 236 0.08 -5.58 3.66
CA SER A 236 -0.45 -5.36 5.01
C SER A 236 -1.88 -5.86 5.24
N HIS A 237 -2.63 -6.24 4.20
CA HIS A 237 -3.94 -6.88 4.38
C HIS A 237 -3.86 -8.17 5.19
N MET A 238 -2.70 -8.83 5.22
CA MET A 238 -2.48 -10.01 6.07
C MET A 238 -2.72 -9.74 7.55
N THR A 239 -2.36 -8.55 8.04
CA THR A 239 -2.47 -8.21 9.47
C THR A 239 -3.91 -8.13 9.95
N ALA A 240 -4.86 -7.80 9.06
CA ALA A 240 -6.23 -7.47 9.42
C ALA A 240 -7.26 -8.23 8.55
N LEU A 241 -6.99 -9.49 8.24
CA LEU A 241 -7.87 -10.32 7.41
C LEU A 241 -9.28 -10.43 8.00
N ASP A 242 -9.44 -10.57 9.33
CA ASP A 242 -10.76 -10.65 9.98
C ASP A 242 -11.61 -9.39 9.72
N ALA A 243 -11.00 -8.21 9.85
CA ALA A 243 -11.67 -6.94 9.57
C ALA A 243 -12.00 -6.78 8.07
N LEU A 244 -11.09 -7.19 7.19
CA LEU A 244 -11.32 -7.21 5.75
C LEU A 244 -12.52 -8.08 5.41
N MET A 245 -12.54 -9.34 5.87
CA MET A 245 -13.63 -10.30 5.60
C MET A 245 -14.96 -9.88 6.27
N THR A 246 -14.92 -9.15 7.38
CA THR A 246 -16.12 -8.57 8.00
C THR A 246 -16.77 -7.53 7.08
N VAL A 247 -15.97 -6.67 6.44
CA VAL A 247 -16.45 -5.60 5.57
C VAL A 247 -16.73 -6.06 4.15
N TYR A 248 -16.00 -7.08 3.68
CA TYR A 248 -16.13 -7.69 2.36
C TYR A 248 -16.30 -9.22 2.49
N PRO A 249 -17.47 -9.69 2.94
CA PRO A 249 -17.68 -11.11 3.26
C PRO A 249 -17.56 -12.05 2.06
N ASP A 250 -17.68 -11.52 0.86
CA ASP A 250 -17.55 -12.22 -0.42
C ASP A 250 -16.19 -12.00 -1.12
N ALA A 251 -15.21 -11.41 -0.41
CA ALA A 251 -13.88 -11.16 -0.95
C ALA A 251 -13.18 -12.45 -1.38
N LEU A 252 -12.40 -12.34 -2.46
CA LEU A 252 -11.56 -13.39 -3.01
C LEU A 252 -10.09 -13.07 -2.71
N ILE A 253 -9.40 -13.98 -2.06
CA ILE A 253 -8.07 -13.73 -1.51
C ILE A 253 -7.01 -14.49 -2.31
N VAL A 254 -6.11 -13.75 -2.93
CA VAL A 254 -4.92 -14.31 -3.58
C VAL A 254 -3.73 -14.10 -2.67
N TYR A 255 -3.27 -15.18 -2.05
CA TYR A 255 -2.12 -15.17 -1.16
C TYR A 255 -0.85 -15.62 -1.90
N THR A 256 0.11 -14.71 -2.05
CA THR A 256 1.40 -15.05 -2.66
C THR A 256 2.42 -15.36 -1.58
N HIS A 257 3.22 -16.41 -1.78
CA HIS A 257 4.21 -16.83 -0.80
C HIS A 257 5.58 -17.14 -1.43
N ARG A 258 6.60 -16.89 -0.66
CA ARG A 258 8.01 -17.13 -0.99
C ARG A 258 8.75 -17.43 0.31
N GLU A 259 9.94 -17.96 0.18
CA GLU A 259 10.86 -18.22 1.29
C GLU A 259 11.09 -16.94 2.13
N PRO A 260 10.82 -16.94 3.47
CA PRO A 260 10.81 -15.74 4.30
C PRO A 260 12.16 -15.03 4.40
N VAL A 261 13.28 -15.77 4.40
CA VAL A 261 14.64 -15.20 4.51
C VAL A 261 14.90 -14.17 3.42
N THR A 262 14.55 -14.53 2.18
CA THR A 262 14.68 -13.63 1.03
C THR A 262 13.73 -12.43 1.12
N CYS A 263 12.49 -12.64 1.58
CA CYS A 263 11.50 -11.58 1.73
C CYS A 263 11.94 -10.54 2.76
N ILE A 264 12.40 -11.00 3.94
CA ILE A 264 12.84 -10.12 5.04
C ILE A 264 14.11 -9.35 4.65
N ALA A 265 15.12 -10.02 4.10
CA ALA A 265 16.35 -9.36 3.67
C ALA A 265 16.05 -8.21 2.67
N SER A 266 15.18 -8.48 1.69
CA SER A 266 14.78 -7.47 0.70
C SER A 266 13.91 -6.36 1.28
N SER A 267 13.04 -6.66 2.26
CA SER A 267 12.22 -5.64 2.95
C SER A 267 13.09 -4.70 3.78
N CYS A 268 14.11 -5.24 4.45
CA CYS A 268 15.09 -4.44 5.19
C CYS A 268 15.84 -3.47 4.27
N SER A 269 16.32 -3.95 3.11
CA SER A 269 17.00 -3.10 2.14
C SER A 269 16.09 -1.98 1.60
N LEU A 270 14.87 -2.32 1.22
CA LEU A 270 13.90 -1.33 0.73
C LEU A 270 13.61 -0.25 1.80
N SER A 271 13.45 -0.68 3.06
CA SER A 271 13.22 0.24 4.17
C SER A 271 14.43 1.14 4.40
N ALA A 272 15.66 0.57 4.39
CA ALA A 272 16.90 1.33 4.54
C ALA A 272 17.10 2.36 3.42
N GLU A 273 16.86 1.99 2.16
CA GLU A 273 16.95 2.88 1.02
C GLU A 273 15.93 4.03 1.07
N THR A 274 14.68 3.70 1.42
CA THR A 274 13.58 4.69 1.51
C THR A 274 13.80 5.70 2.64
N THR A 275 14.46 5.29 3.72
CA THR A 275 14.64 6.11 4.93
C THR A 275 16.07 6.61 5.12
N GLU A 276 16.92 6.50 4.10
CA GLU A 276 18.30 6.96 4.16
C GLU A 276 18.40 8.44 4.57
N GLY A 277 19.12 8.70 5.66
CA GLY A 277 19.31 10.04 6.21
C GLY A 277 18.08 10.63 6.91
N HIS A 278 17.02 9.84 7.15
CA HIS A 278 15.82 10.32 7.86
C HIS A 278 15.86 10.09 9.37
N SER A 279 16.69 9.17 9.85
CA SER A 279 16.80 8.85 11.28
C SER A 279 18.20 8.38 11.62
N ASP A 280 18.66 8.75 12.84
CA ASP A 280 19.91 8.26 13.42
C ASP A 280 19.75 6.93 14.14
N THR A 281 18.50 6.52 14.45
CA THR A 281 18.17 5.29 15.19
C THR A 281 17.61 4.20 14.28
N TYR A 282 16.83 4.56 13.25
CA TYR A 282 16.23 3.59 12.35
C TYR A 282 17.21 3.17 11.25
N VAL A 283 18.22 2.40 11.67
CA VAL A 283 19.33 1.91 10.83
C VAL A 283 19.72 0.48 11.22
N GLY A 284 20.33 -0.25 10.29
CA GLY A 284 20.93 -1.56 10.54
C GLY A 284 20.02 -2.53 11.31
N GLY A 285 20.44 -2.99 12.48
CA GLY A 285 19.71 -3.97 13.30
C GLY A 285 18.30 -3.51 13.74
N VAL A 286 18.08 -2.21 13.91
CA VAL A 286 16.75 -1.68 14.26
C VAL A 286 15.79 -1.91 13.09
N ILE A 287 16.20 -1.62 11.86
CA ILE A 287 15.41 -1.95 10.65
C ILE A 287 15.14 -3.45 10.60
N GLY A 288 16.18 -4.29 10.81
CA GLY A 288 16.05 -5.74 10.78
C GLY A 288 14.96 -6.25 11.73
N HIS A 289 15.05 -5.86 13.00
CA HIS A 289 14.09 -6.32 14.01
C HIS A 289 12.67 -5.77 13.77
N THR A 290 12.54 -4.52 13.34
CA THR A 290 11.24 -3.93 13.01
C THR A 290 10.58 -4.66 11.82
N GLN A 291 11.34 -4.91 10.75
CA GLN A 291 10.79 -5.60 9.57
C GLN A 291 10.45 -7.07 9.89
N LEU A 292 11.27 -7.75 10.70
CA LEU A 292 10.98 -9.10 11.12
C LEU A 292 9.71 -9.18 11.98
N ASP A 293 9.55 -8.33 13.00
CA ASP A 293 8.33 -8.27 13.83
C ASP A 293 7.09 -7.95 12.98
N LEU A 294 7.17 -6.92 12.15
CA LEU A 294 6.05 -6.49 11.31
C LEU A 294 5.51 -7.63 10.43
N TRP A 295 6.39 -8.29 9.69
CA TRP A 295 5.97 -9.25 8.68
C TRP A 295 5.68 -10.64 9.27
N SER A 296 6.38 -11.08 10.30
CA SER A 296 6.04 -12.33 10.99
C SER A 296 4.68 -12.22 11.71
N ARG A 297 4.41 -11.09 12.34
CA ARG A 297 3.13 -10.78 12.98
C ARG A 297 1.98 -10.81 11.96
N GLY A 298 2.17 -10.17 10.81
CA GLY A 298 1.18 -10.20 9.73
C GLY A 298 0.96 -11.61 9.17
N PHE A 299 2.02 -12.40 9.03
CA PHE A 299 1.96 -13.78 8.59
C PHE A 299 1.14 -14.65 9.56
N HIS A 300 1.40 -14.58 10.85
CA HIS A 300 0.65 -15.35 11.86
C HIS A 300 -0.81 -14.92 11.92
N ALA A 301 -1.09 -13.60 11.95
CA ALA A 301 -2.45 -13.07 11.94
C ALA A 301 -3.26 -13.55 10.73
N PHE A 302 -2.67 -13.55 9.53
CA PHE A 302 -3.30 -14.05 8.32
C PHE A 302 -3.71 -15.52 8.44
N HIS A 303 -2.78 -16.37 8.84
CA HIS A 303 -3.03 -17.80 8.90
C HIS A 303 -4.02 -18.18 10.00
N ASP A 304 -4.01 -17.49 11.14
CA ASP A 304 -4.96 -17.71 12.23
C ASP A 304 -6.37 -17.25 11.84
N ALA A 305 -6.48 -16.12 11.15
CA ALA A 305 -7.74 -15.61 10.65
C ALA A 305 -8.31 -16.47 9.52
N ARG A 306 -7.49 -16.84 8.52
CA ARG A 306 -7.89 -17.63 7.34
C ARG A 306 -8.62 -18.91 7.71
N ALA A 307 -8.21 -19.59 8.78
CA ALA A 307 -8.82 -20.84 9.22
C ALA A 307 -10.31 -20.72 9.56
N LYS A 308 -10.84 -19.51 9.74
CA LYS A 308 -12.25 -19.23 10.08
C LYS A 308 -13.17 -19.10 8.85
N TYR A 309 -12.61 -18.97 7.65
CA TYR A 309 -13.34 -18.62 6.42
C TYR A 309 -13.40 -19.77 5.43
N ASP A 310 -14.30 -19.67 4.47
CA ASP A 310 -14.46 -20.62 3.38
C ASP A 310 -13.17 -20.67 2.54
N GLN A 311 -12.57 -21.85 2.41
CA GLN A 311 -11.34 -22.03 1.68
C GLN A 311 -11.48 -21.83 0.17
N ASP A 312 -12.68 -21.91 -0.38
CA ASP A 312 -12.96 -21.61 -1.78
C ASP A 312 -12.78 -20.11 -2.13
N GLN A 313 -12.77 -19.26 -1.10
CA GLN A 313 -12.43 -17.82 -1.25
C GLN A 313 -10.92 -17.56 -1.35
N PHE A 314 -10.06 -18.57 -1.22
CA PHE A 314 -8.61 -18.42 -1.16
C PHE A 314 -7.91 -19.20 -2.27
N ILE A 315 -6.82 -18.64 -2.77
CA ILE A 315 -5.83 -19.34 -3.60
C ILE A 315 -4.42 -18.99 -3.15
N ASP A 316 -3.57 -20.01 -3.05
CA ASP A 316 -2.14 -19.87 -2.74
C ASP A 316 -1.31 -19.89 -4.02
N ILE A 317 -0.44 -18.88 -4.19
CA ILE A 317 0.44 -18.74 -5.35
C ILE A 317 1.89 -18.72 -4.90
N ALA A 318 2.63 -19.75 -5.23
CA ALA A 318 4.06 -19.78 -4.99
C ALA A 318 4.79 -18.83 -5.96
N PHE A 319 5.71 -18.01 -5.44
CA PHE A 319 6.53 -17.10 -6.25
C PHE A 319 7.26 -17.81 -7.40
N GLY A 320 7.76 -19.04 -7.14
CA GLY A 320 8.45 -19.84 -8.15
C GLY A 320 7.57 -20.23 -9.32
N ASP A 321 6.28 -20.53 -9.08
CA ASP A 321 5.32 -20.82 -10.14
C ASP A 321 5.02 -19.57 -10.96
N LEU A 322 4.81 -18.43 -10.28
CA LEU A 322 4.52 -17.15 -10.93
C LEU A 322 5.67 -16.70 -11.85
N VAL A 323 6.92 -16.83 -11.40
CA VAL A 323 8.09 -16.49 -12.24
C VAL A 323 8.21 -17.42 -13.44
N LYS A 324 7.84 -18.68 -13.29
CA LYS A 324 7.94 -19.70 -14.35
C LYS A 324 6.84 -19.55 -15.40
N ASP A 325 5.60 -19.27 -14.98
CA ASP A 325 4.42 -19.22 -15.84
C ASP A 325 3.39 -18.22 -15.33
N GLN A 326 3.56 -16.93 -15.69
CA GLN A 326 2.66 -15.86 -15.25
C GLN A 326 1.25 -16.03 -15.81
N ILE A 327 1.12 -16.45 -17.07
CA ILE A 327 -0.18 -16.63 -17.74
C ILE A 327 -0.93 -17.80 -17.12
N GLY A 328 -0.29 -18.95 -16.95
CA GLY A 328 -0.90 -20.13 -16.35
C GLY A 328 -1.29 -19.89 -14.89
N VAL A 329 -0.49 -19.15 -14.10
CA VAL A 329 -0.84 -18.76 -12.74
C VAL A 329 -2.06 -17.84 -12.72
N THR A 330 -2.13 -16.84 -13.59
CA THR A 330 -3.27 -15.94 -13.69
C THR A 330 -4.53 -16.73 -14.05
N ARG A 331 -4.45 -17.66 -15.01
CA ARG A 331 -5.56 -18.54 -15.37
C ARG A 331 -6.03 -19.40 -14.19
N ARG A 332 -5.11 -19.93 -13.38
CA ARG A 332 -5.48 -20.68 -12.16
C ARG A 332 -6.30 -19.83 -11.17
N VAL A 333 -6.01 -18.52 -11.05
CA VAL A 333 -6.81 -17.60 -10.23
C VAL A 333 -8.24 -17.47 -10.78
N TYR A 334 -8.39 -17.37 -12.10
CA TYR A 334 -9.69 -17.31 -12.77
C TYR A 334 -10.48 -18.61 -12.56
N ASP A 335 -9.84 -19.75 -12.78
CA ASP A 335 -10.46 -21.08 -12.60
C ASP A 335 -10.91 -21.28 -11.14
N GLN A 336 -10.07 -20.93 -10.15
CA GLN A 336 -10.38 -21.05 -8.73
C GLN A 336 -11.61 -20.24 -8.34
N PHE A 337 -11.73 -19.02 -8.85
CA PHE A 337 -12.80 -18.12 -8.47
C PHE A 337 -14.01 -18.16 -9.42
N GLY A 338 -14.01 -19.05 -10.41
CA GLY A 338 -15.08 -19.17 -11.40
C GLY A 338 -15.27 -17.89 -12.21
N LEU A 339 -14.15 -17.27 -12.63
CA LEU A 339 -14.15 -16.09 -13.50
C LEU A 339 -13.99 -16.53 -14.96
N ASP A 340 -14.56 -15.74 -15.89
CA ASP A 340 -14.52 -16.06 -17.31
C ASP A 340 -13.13 -15.75 -17.91
N TRP A 341 -12.41 -16.79 -18.35
CA TRP A 341 -11.17 -16.65 -19.10
C TRP A 341 -11.46 -16.55 -20.59
N THR A 342 -11.70 -15.34 -21.08
CA THR A 342 -12.01 -15.08 -22.48
C THR A 342 -10.74 -14.91 -23.33
N PRO A 343 -10.82 -15.00 -24.68
CA PRO A 343 -9.68 -14.67 -25.55
C PRO A 343 -9.15 -13.24 -25.36
N GLU A 344 -10.01 -12.30 -25.02
CA GLU A 344 -9.64 -10.91 -24.75
C GLU A 344 -8.83 -10.78 -23.45
N VAL A 345 -9.21 -11.50 -22.40
CA VAL A 345 -8.46 -11.59 -21.13
C VAL A 345 -7.10 -12.22 -21.39
N GLU A 346 -7.06 -13.35 -22.10
CA GLU A 346 -5.81 -14.04 -22.42
C GLU A 346 -4.84 -13.14 -23.22
N ALA A 347 -5.35 -12.39 -24.20
CA ALA A 347 -4.55 -11.45 -24.97
C ALA A 347 -4.00 -10.32 -24.08
N ALA A 348 -4.83 -9.71 -23.24
CA ALA A 348 -4.41 -8.62 -22.35
C ALA A 348 -3.35 -9.09 -21.32
N VAL A 349 -3.55 -10.26 -20.72
CA VAL A 349 -2.58 -10.88 -19.79
C VAL A 349 -1.27 -11.21 -20.50
N THR A 350 -1.34 -11.71 -21.74
CA THR A 350 -0.14 -12.01 -22.57
C THR A 350 0.64 -10.74 -22.90
N ASP A 351 -0.02 -9.63 -23.16
CA ASP A 351 0.64 -8.36 -23.41
C ASP A 351 1.41 -7.86 -22.17
N ILE A 352 0.82 -7.92 -20.98
CA ILE A 352 1.49 -7.57 -19.72
C ILE A 352 2.69 -8.51 -19.44
N ASP A 353 2.52 -9.81 -19.66
CA ASP A 353 3.62 -10.80 -19.50
C ASP A 353 4.79 -10.49 -20.44
N ARG A 354 4.49 -10.14 -21.70
CA ARG A 354 5.51 -9.73 -22.67
C ARG A 354 6.24 -8.46 -22.25
N GLU A 355 5.51 -7.40 -21.86
CA GLU A 355 6.08 -6.15 -21.35
C GLU A 355 6.99 -6.38 -20.15
N ALA A 356 6.57 -7.23 -19.21
CA ALA A 356 7.36 -7.57 -18.04
C ALA A 356 8.67 -8.29 -18.39
N LYS A 357 8.67 -9.13 -19.43
CA LYS A 357 9.86 -9.85 -19.91
C LYS A 357 10.80 -8.98 -20.75
N GLU A 358 10.26 -8.02 -21.50
CA GLU A 358 11.02 -7.08 -22.32
C GLU A 358 11.57 -5.90 -21.50
N GLY A 359 10.99 -5.63 -20.32
CA GLY A 359 11.44 -4.59 -19.40
C GLY A 359 12.87 -4.84 -18.93
N LYS A 360 13.59 -3.76 -18.62
CA LYS A 360 14.94 -3.88 -18.03
C LYS A 360 14.82 -4.62 -16.70
N ALA A 361 15.53 -5.74 -16.57
CA ALA A 361 15.61 -6.45 -15.30
C ALA A 361 16.06 -5.48 -14.21
N ALA A 362 15.33 -5.47 -13.09
CA ALA A 362 15.75 -4.71 -11.92
C ALA A 362 17.19 -5.08 -11.56
N PRO A 363 18.02 -4.11 -11.13
CA PRO A 363 19.36 -4.41 -10.67
C PRO A 363 19.34 -5.55 -9.66
N LYS A 364 20.28 -6.49 -9.78
CA LYS A 364 20.44 -7.55 -8.78
C LYS A 364 20.99 -6.88 -7.51
N HIS A 365 20.11 -6.53 -6.60
CA HIS A 365 20.52 -6.15 -5.26
C HIS A 365 20.92 -7.42 -4.50
N SER A 366 22.11 -7.39 -3.90
CA SER A 366 22.55 -8.41 -2.95
C SER A 366 22.17 -7.91 -1.56
N TYR A 367 21.30 -8.62 -0.88
CA TYR A 367 20.91 -8.31 0.49
C TYR A 367 21.53 -9.34 1.43
N ASP A 368 22.21 -8.91 2.48
CA ASP A 368 22.68 -9.80 3.57
C ASP A 368 21.91 -9.45 4.85
N LEU A 369 21.23 -10.44 5.43
CA LEU A 369 20.56 -10.29 6.72
C LEU A 369 21.49 -9.77 7.82
N LYS A 370 22.79 -10.05 7.72
CA LYS A 370 23.80 -9.60 8.69
C LYS A 370 23.93 -8.07 8.74
N ASP A 371 23.72 -7.37 7.62
CA ASP A 371 23.74 -5.91 7.56
C ASP A 371 22.62 -5.32 8.42
N TYR A 372 21.58 -6.12 8.68
CA TYR A 372 20.40 -5.79 9.50
C TYR A 372 20.38 -6.54 10.84
N GLY A 373 21.52 -7.09 11.29
CA GLY A 373 21.63 -7.75 12.59
C GLY A 373 20.81 -9.03 12.75
N LEU A 374 20.38 -9.64 11.64
CA LEU A 374 19.57 -10.85 11.62
C LEU A 374 20.37 -12.08 11.15
N THR A 375 19.94 -13.24 11.58
CA THR A 375 20.36 -14.55 11.07
C THR A 375 19.20 -15.27 10.38
N GLU A 376 19.51 -16.17 9.43
CA GLU A 376 18.50 -17.02 8.81
C GLU A 376 17.66 -17.77 9.84
N LYS A 377 18.32 -18.30 10.89
CA LYS A 377 17.63 -19.01 11.98
C LYS A 377 16.59 -18.14 12.68
N GLN A 378 16.92 -16.89 13.04
CA GLN A 378 15.95 -15.97 13.65
C GLN A 378 14.74 -15.71 12.75
N VAL A 379 14.99 -15.55 11.44
CA VAL A 379 13.88 -15.37 10.48
C VAL A 379 13.02 -16.63 10.40
N LEU A 380 13.62 -17.81 10.22
CA LEU A 380 12.86 -19.06 10.13
C LEU A 380 12.07 -19.34 11.41
N ASP A 381 12.69 -19.17 12.59
CA ASP A 381 12.00 -19.33 13.88
C ASP A 381 10.80 -18.37 14.05
N ALA A 382 10.89 -17.15 13.51
CA ALA A 382 9.82 -16.16 13.57
C ALA A 382 8.63 -16.48 12.66
N PHE A 383 8.81 -17.32 11.64
CA PHE A 383 7.76 -17.76 10.72
C PHE A 383 7.34 -19.22 10.94
N ASP A 384 7.92 -19.90 11.92
CA ASP A 384 7.53 -21.28 12.27
C ASP A 384 6.12 -21.33 12.85
N ARG A 385 5.35 -22.41 12.49
CA ARG A 385 3.96 -22.62 12.94
C ARG A 385 3.75 -24.04 13.40
#